data_a19c48b5a4e1ddcf1434d07038c97cac
#
_entry.id   a19c48b5a4e1ddcf1434d07038c97cac
#
_cell.length_a   1.000
_cell.length_b   1.000
_cell.length_c   1.000
_cell.angle_alpha   90.00
_cell.angle_beta   90.00
_cell.angle_gamma   90.00
#
_symmetry.space_group_name_H-M   'P 1'
#
loop_
_entity.id
_entity.type
_entity.pdbx_description
1 polymer ?
#
loop_
_entity_poly.entity_id
_entity_poly.type
_entity_poly.pdbx_seq_one_letter_code
_entity_poly.pdbx_strand_id
1 'polypeptide(L)'
;MKKLRVSPALLALCAAVLLFVGAFFLGRASALGAARITVQRAAPESDALQIDGSGEGKLCLNTATREELLALPGVGEKTADRILSYRDTYGRFSAVEQLLDVEGIGPTLLEQLRGLVTVDKTEG
;
A
#
# COMPACT_ATOMS: atom_id res chain seq x y z
N MET A 1 31.19 52.80 29.84
CA MET A 1 30.52 51.50 29.68
C MET A 1 29.06 51.64 30.05
N LYS A 2 28.20 51.67 29.05
CA LYS A 2 26.74 51.73 29.28
C LYS A 2 26.28 50.40 29.81
N LYS A 3 25.93 50.37 31.08
CA LYS A 3 25.23 49.20 31.67
C LYS A 3 23.85 49.11 31.01
N LEU A 4 23.65 48.14 30.14
CA LEU A 4 22.32 47.83 29.64
C LEU A 4 21.47 47.42 30.84
N ARG A 5 20.57 48.26 31.25
CA ARG A 5 19.52 47.94 32.19
C ARG A 5 18.48 47.12 31.43
N VAL A 6 18.68 45.83 31.41
CA VAL A 6 17.64 44.91 30.90
C VAL A 6 16.53 44.94 31.92
N SER A 7 15.34 45.35 31.51
CA SER A 7 14.19 45.40 32.41
C SER A 7 13.83 43.96 32.84
N PRO A 8 13.47 43.76 34.11
CA PRO A 8 13.07 42.42 34.59
C PRO A 8 11.90 41.85 33.82
N ALA A 9 11.07 42.70 33.25
CA ALA A 9 9.96 42.27 32.37
C ALA A 9 10.47 41.61 31.09
N LEU A 10 11.57 42.13 30.50
CA LEU A 10 12.16 41.53 29.30
C LEU A 10 12.80 40.17 29.58
N LEU A 11 13.44 40.02 30.73
CA LEU A 11 13.99 38.74 31.19
C LEU A 11 12.90 37.72 31.45
N ALA A 12 11.78 38.10 32.06
CA ALA A 12 10.62 37.24 32.27
C ALA A 12 10.00 36.78 30.94
N LEU A 13 9.90 37.65 29.96
CA LEU A 13 9.41 37.35 28.63
C LEU A 13 10.31 36.32 27.89
N CYS A 14 11.61 36.52 27.97
CA CYS A 14 12.58 35.58 27.38
C CYS A 14 12.54 34.22 28.05
N ALA A 15 12.42 34.18 29.37
CA ALA A 15 12.25 32.89 30.11
C ALA A 15 10.97 32.17 29.73
N ALA A 16 9.86 32.88 29.58
CA ALA A 16 8.60 32.30 29.15
C ALA A 16 8.66 31.74 27.72
N VAL A 17 9.32 32.45 26.81
CA VAL A 17 9.52 31.97 25.42
C VAL A 17 10.40 30.74 25.38
N LEU A 18 11.49 30.72 26.17
CA LEU A 18 12.38 29.55 26.23
C LEU A 18 11.70 28.33 26.84
N LEU A 19 10.86 28.51 27.85
CA LEU A 19 10.05 27.43 28.43
C LEU A 19 9.00 26.91 27.44
N PHE A 20 8.39 27.81 26.67
CA PHE A 20 7.40 27.44 25.68
C PHE A 20 8.03 26.69 24.50
N VAL A 21 9.18 27.16 24.02
CA VAL A 21 9.95 26.47 22.96
C VAL A 21 10.49 25.13 23.44
N GLY A 22 10.98 25.07 24.68
CA GLY A 22 11.45 23.84 25.30
C GLY A 22 10.32 22.81 25.46
N ALA A 23 9.15 23.24 25.93
CA ALA A 23 7.98 22.36 26.04
C ALA A 23 7.48 21.91 24.66
N PHE A 24 7.52 22.78 23.67
CA PHE A 24 7.16 22.44 22.29
C PHE A 24 8.14 21.42 21.68
N PHE A 25 9.45 21.59 21.96
CA PHE A 25 10.47 20.65 21.48
C PHE A 25 10.42 19.30 22.22
N LEU A 26 10.16 19.31 23.54
CA LEU A 26 10.01 18.10 24.33
C LEU A 26 8.73 17.33 23.94
N GLY A 27 7.65 18.06 23.67
CA GLY A 27 6.39 17.45 23.21
C GLY A 27 6.52 16.79 21.84
N ARG A 28 7.38 17.32 21.00
CA ARG A 28 7.61 16.75 19.66
C ARG A 28 8.58 15.55 19.67
N ALA A 29 9.47 15.47 20.64
CA ALA A 29 10.35 14.32 20.81
C ALA A 29 9.60 13.07 21.27
N SER A 30 8.48 13.23 21.97
CA SER A 30 7.66 12.09 22.37
C SER A 30 6.84 11.49 21.21
N ALA A 31 6.64 12.23 20.13
CA ALA A 31 5.98 11.72 18.92
C ALA A 31 6.93 10.94 17.99
N LEU A 32 8.25 11.04 18.20
CA LEU A 32 9.26 10.30 17.45
C LEU A 32 9.64 8.95 18.09
N GLY A 33 9.01 8.61 19.20
CA GLY A 33 9.34 7.44 20.02
C GLY A 33 8.46 6.22 19.79
N ALA A 34 7.73 6.09 18.70
CA ALA A 34 6.97 4.87 18.46
C ALA A 34 6.72 4.53 16.98
N ALA A 35 7.54 5.04 16.07
CA ALA A 35 7.76 4.29 14.87
C ALA A 35 8.82 3.22 15.21
N ARG A 36 8.47 2.29 16.09
CA ARG A 36 8.94 0.95 15.92
C ARG A 36 8.37 0.54 14.58
N ILE A 37 9.17 0.77 13.56
CA ILE A 37 9.15 -0.12 12.42
C ILE A 37 9.54 -1.45 13.05
N THR A 38 8.55 -2.13 13.60
CA THR A 38 8.59 -3.56 13.62
C THR A 38 8.57 -3.88 12.14
N VAL A 39 9.75 -3.94 11.54
CA VAL A 39 9.94 -4.85 10.44
C VAL A 39 9.68 -6.19 11.11
N GLN A 40 8.41 -6.46 11.30
CA GLN A 40 7.94 -7.80 11.36
C GLN A 40 8.28 -8.29 9.97
N ARG A 41 9.51 -8.73 9.82
CA ARG A 41 9.85 -9.72 8.85
C ARG A 41 9.01 -10.91 9.28
N ALA A 42 7.72 -10.81 8.98
CA ALA A 42 6.90 -11.97 8.82
C ALA A 42 7.68 -12.76 7.78
N ALA A 43 8.34 -13.80 8.24
CA ALA A 43 8.62 -14.91 7.39
C ALA A 43 7.37 -15.06 6.52
N PRO A 44 7.48 -15.36 5.24
CA PRO A 44 6.33 -15.76 4.49
C PRO A 44 5.82 -17.02 5.17
N GLU A 45 5.01 -16.81 6.19
CA GLU A 45 4.02 -17.80 6.48
C GLU A 45 3.23 -17.81 5.19
N SER A 46 3.44 -18.85 4.45
CA SER A 46 2.57 -19.35 3.42
C SER A 46 1.22 -19.63 4.07
N ASP A 47 0.62 -18.56 4.55
CA ASP A 47 -0.71 -18.61 5.05
C ASP A 47 -1.54 -17.65 4.24
N ALA A 48 -2.44 -18.30 3.62
CA ALA A 48 -3.57 -17.74 2.96
C ALA A 48 -3.32 -17.31 1.51
N LEU A 49 -3.23 -18.27 0.68
CA LEU A 49 -4.35 -18.41 -0.26
C LEU A 49 -5.64 -18.38 0.55
N GLN A 50 -6.04 -17.20 1.02
CA GLN A 50 -7.44 -16.97 1.30
C GLN A 50 -8.11 -16.94 -0.07
N ILE A 51 -8.33 -18.11 -0.56
CA ILE A 51 -9.29 -18.41 -1.59
C ILE A 51 -10.61 -18.06 -0.93
N ASP A 52 -11.03 -16.82 -1.05
CA ASP A 52 -12.40 -16.45 -0.79
C ASP A 52 -13.24 -17.33 -1.70
N GLY A 53 -13.88 -18.28 -1.07
CA GLY A 53 -14.49 -19.42 -1.70
C GLY A 53 -15.66 -19.07 -2.60
N SER A 54 -15.35 -18.75 -3.83
CA SER A 54 -16.34 -18.82 -4.90
C SER A 54 -15.68 -19.18 -6.22
N GLY A 55 -15.18 -20.41 -6.30
CA GLY A 55 -14.75 -20.96 -7.56
C GLY A 55 -13.46 -21.77 -7.48
N GLU A 56 -13.56 -23.03 -7.02
CA GLU A 56 -12.67 -24.12 -7.39
C GLU A 56 -11.16 -23.82 -7.48
N GLY A 57 -10.60 -23.07 -6.51
CA GLY A 57 -9.16 -22.81 -6.46
C GLY A 57 -8.63 -21.85 -7.53
N LYS A 58 -9.48 -21.04 -8.18
CA LYS A 58 -9.10 -20.04 -9.16
C LYS A 58 -8.97 -18.66 -8.51
N LEU A 59 -7.96 -17.92 -8.94
CA LEU A 59 -7.73 -16.55 -8.49
C LEU A 59 -8.72 -15.57 -9.12
N CYS A 60 -9.45 -14.81 -8.30
CA CYS A 60 -10.38 -13.80 -8.81
C CYS A 60 -9.61 -12.54 -9.23
N LEU A 61 -9.66 -12.20 -10.53
CA LEU A 61 -8.96 -11.02 -11.09
C LEU A 61 -9.40 -9.70 -10.48
N ASN A 62 -10.66 -9.59 -10.05
CA ASN A 62 -11.22 -8.37 -9.52
C ASN A 62 -10.82 -8.06 -8.08
N THR A 63 -10.44 -9.09 -7.32
CA THR A 63 -10.02 -8.96 -5.91
C THR A 63 -8.55 -9.29 -5.70
N ALA A 64 -7.89 -9.88 -6.70
CA ALA A 64 -6.49 -10.28 -6.63
C ALA A 64 -5.57 -9.12 -6.23
N THR A 65 -4.66 -9.43 -5.32
CA THR A 65 -3.55 -8.54 -4.96
C THR A 65 -2.42 -8.64 -5.98
N ARG A 66 -1.48 -7.70 -5.90
CA ARG A 66 -0.30 -7.71 -6.76
C ARG A 66 0.52 -8.99 -6.59
N GLU A 67 0.69 -9.43 -5.36
CA GLU A 67 1.45 -10.62 -4.98
C GLU A 67 0.81 -11.90 -5.53
N GLU A 68 -0.51 -11.99 -5.47
CA GLU A 68 -1.26 -13.12 -6.03
C GLU A 68 -1.18 -13.16 -7.55
N LEU A 69 -1.21 -12.00 -8.20
CA LEU A 69 -1.00 -11.91 -9.66
C LEU A 69 0.41 -12.35 -10.05
N LEU A 70 1.43 -12.02 -9.25
CA LEU A 70 2.82 -12.44 -9.48
C LEU A 70 3.01 -13.96 -9.31
N ALA A 71 2.15 -14.63 -8.56
CA ALA A 71 2.19 -16.07 -8.42
C ALA A 71 1.68 -16.82 -9.67
N LEU A 72 1.04 -16.10 -10.60
CA LEU A 72 0.55 -16.69 -11.84
C LEU A 72 1.70 -16.93 -12.83
N PRO A 73 1.72 -18.07 -13.54
CA PRO A 73 2.75 -18.35 -14.51
C PRO A 73 2.71 -17.35 -15.68
N GLY A 74 3.88 -16.79 -16.03
CA GLY A 74 4.00 -15.81 -17.11
C GLY A 74 3.57 -14.38 -16.77
N VAL A 75 3.09 -14.13 -15.57
CA VAL A 75 2.78 -12.78 -15.08
C VAL A 75 3.96 -12.25 -14.30
N GLY A 76 4.65 -11.27 -14.86
CA GLY A 76 5.73 -10.53 -14.20
C GLY A 76 5.21 -9.24 -13.53
N GLU A 77 6.12 -8.53 -12.86
CA GLU A 77 5.79 -7.28 -12.15
C GLU A 77 5.08 -6.26 -13.04
N LYS A 78 5.61 -6.02 -14.23
CA LYS A 78 5.01 -5.08 -15.19
C LYS A 78 3.62 -5.51 -15.63
N THR A 79 3.40 -6.80 -15.84
CA THR A 79 2.10 -7.34 -16.26
C THR A 79 1.11 -7.26 -15.11
N ALA A 80 1.52 -7.59 -13.88
CA ALA A 80 0.68 -7.43 -12.69
C ALA A 80 0.25 -5.97 -12.48
N ASP A 81 1.19 -5.02 -12.58
CA ASP A 81 0.88 -3.59 -12.46
C ASP A 81 -0.08 -3.11 -13.55
N ARG A 82 0.04 -3.62 -14.78
CA ARG A 82 -0.88 -3.31 -15.87
C ARG A 82 -2.28 -3.89 -15.66
N ILE A 83 -2.39 -5.09 -15.11
CA ILE A 83 -3.70 -5.68 -14.74
C ILE A 83 -4.40 -4.79 -13.70
N LEU A 84 -3.66 -4.35 -12.67
CA LEU A 84 -4.20 -3.46 -11.64
C LEU A 84 -4.60 -2.11 -12.23
N SER A 85 -3.76 -1.51 -13.07
CA SER A 85 -4.03 -0.25 -13.76
C SER A 85 -5.25 -0.35 -14.69
N TYR A 86 -5.40 -1.46 -15.39
CA TYR A 86 -6.58 -1.72 -16.22
C TYR A 86 -7.85 -1.71 -15.37
N ARG A 87 -7.82 -2.43 -14.24
CA ARG A 87 -8.95 -2.48 -13.29
C ARG A 87 -9.32 -1.10 -12.75
N ASP A 88 -8.30 -0.25 -12.48
CA ASP A 88 -8.52 1.10 -11.96
C ASP A 88 -9.06 2.06 -13.02
N THR A 89 -8.66 1.87 -14.28
CA THR A 89 -9.03 2.76 -15.39
C THR A 89 -10.36 2.39 -16.04
N TYR A 90 -10.57 1.11 -16.30
CA TYR A 90 -11.73 0.58 -17.05
C TYR A 90 -12.75 -0.11 -16.14
N GLY A 91 -12.42 -0.31 -14.87
CA GLY A 91 -13.26 -1.00 -13.92
C GLY A 91 -12.99 -2.50 -13.86
N ARG A 92 -13.93 -3.22 -13.24
CA ARG A 92 -13.81 -4.66 -13.03
C ARG A 92 -13.80 -5.43 -14.35
N PHE A 93 -13.04 -6.52 -14.39
CA PHE A 93 -13.10 -7.47 -15.47
C PHE A 93 -14.47 -8.18 -15.46
N SER A 94 -15.13 -8.21 -16.59
CA SER A 94 -16.39 -8.94 -16.80
C SER A 94 -16.17 -10.35 -17.35
N ALA A 95 -15.01 -10.56 -17.99
CA ALA A 95 -14.61 -11.84 -18.56
C ALA A 95 -13.09 -11.99 -18.50
N VAL A 96 -12.63 -13.24 -18.42
CA VAL A 96 -11.18 -13.55 -18.42
C VAL A 96 -10.52 -13.11 -19.74
N GLU A 97 -11.27 -13.14 -20.82
CA GLU A 97 -10.82 -12.73 -22.15
C GLU A 97 -10.40 -11.26 -22.24
N GLN A 98 -10.92 -10.39 -21.36
CA GLN A 98 -10.50 -8.98 -21.29
C GLN A 98 -9.04 -8.80 -20.87
N LEU A 99 -8.40 -9.84 -20.35
CA LEU A 99 -6.94 -9.81 -20.14
C LEU A 99 -6.15 -9.58 -21.44
N LEU A 100 -6.72 -9.89 -22.61
CA LEU A 100 -6.08 -9.57 -23.90
C LEU A 100 -5.95 -8.07 -24.15
N ASP A 101 -6.77 -7.25 -23.51
CA ASP A 101 -6.68 -5.79 -23.59
C ASP A 101 -5.54 -5.23 -22.74
N VAL A 102 -4.99 -6.06 -21.87
CA VAL A 102 -3.84 -5.69 -21.03
C VAL A 102 -2.55 -5.92 -21.79
N GLU A 103 -1.78 -4.86 -21.97
CA GLU A 103 -0.49 -4.94 -22.65
C GLU A 103 0.45 -5.94 -21.97
N GLY A 104 0.98 -6.87 -22.74
CA GLY A 104 1.86 -7.94 -22.27
C GLY A 104 1.16 -9.27 -22.04
N ILE A 105 -0.16 -9.34 -22.20
CA ILE A 105 -0.91 -10.59 -22.18
C ILE A 105 -1.33 -10.94 -23.61
N GLY A 106 -0.71 -11.98 -24.13
CA GLY A 106 -1.07 -12.54 -25.43
C GLY A 106 -2.01 -13.75 -25.31
N PRO A 107 -2.52 -14.26 -26.44
CA PRO A 107 -3.44 -15.40 -26.44
C PRO A 107 -2.82 -16.65 -25.80
N THR A 108 -1.54 -16.90 -25.98
CA THR A 108 -0.84 -18.03 -25.37
C THR A 108 -0.81 -17.94 -23.85
N LEU A 109 -0.55 -16.73 -23.31
CA LEU A 109 -0.54 -16.51 -21.87
C LEU A 109 -1.98 -16.58 -21.32
N LEU A 110 -2.95 -16.02 -22.03
CA LEU A 110 -4.36 -16.10 -21.65
C LEU A 110 -4.82 -17.55 -21.50
N GLU A 111 -4.48 -18.43 -22.43
CA GLU A 111 -4.82 -19.86 -22.34
C GLU A 111 -4.23 -20.54 -21.10
N GLN A 112 -3.02 -20.18 -20.73
CA GLN A 112 -2.40 -20.68 -19.49
C GLN A 112 -3.11 -20.16 -18.23
N LEU A 113 -3.53 -18.90 -18.26
CA LEU A 113 -4.21 -18.28 -17.13
C LEU A 113 -5.68 -18.68 -16.99
N ARG A 114 -6.35 -19.00 -18.10
CA ARG A 114 -7.80 -19.32 -18.13
C ARG A 114 -8.22 -20.41 -17.15
N GLY A 115 -7.33 -21.37 -16.90
CA GLY A 115 -7.54 -22.44 -15.93
C GLY A 115 -7.32 -22.02 -14.48
N LEU A 116 -6.59 -20.93 -14.25
CA LEU A 116 -6.09 -20.49 -12.95
C LEU A 116 -6.80 -19.24 -12.41
N VAL A 117 -7.44 -18.47 -13.28
CA VAL A 117 -8.13 -17.24 -12.92
C VAL A 117 -9.61 -17.29 -13.21
N THR A 118 -10.34 -16.46 -12.50
CA THR A 118 -11.78 -16.25 -12.68
C THR A 118 -12.12 -14.78 -12.56
N VAL A 119 -13.29 -14.40 -12.99
CA VAL A 119 -13.90 -13.10 -12.69
C VAL A 119 -15.13 -13.35 -11.84
N ASP A 120 -15.35 -12.52 -10.82
CA ASP A 120 -16.63 -12.55 -10.12
C ASP A 120 -17.71 -12.16 -11.12
N LYS A 121 -18.59 -13.09 -11.43
CA LYS A 121 -19.88 -12.71 -11.98
C LYS A 121 -20.63 -12.02 -10.86
N THR A 122 -20.55 -10.71 -10.79
CA THR A 122 -21.59 -9.94 -10.14
C THR A 122 -22.83 -10.17 -10.98
N GLU A 123 -23.62 -11.15 -10.59
CA GLU A 123 -24.99 -11.25 -11.10
C GLU A 123 -25.68 -9.95 -10.69
N GLY A 124 -25.73 -9.01 -11.64
CA GLY A 124 -26.47 -7.78 -11.49
C GLY A 124 -27.95 -8.02 -11.76
#